data_8559621c054661d6d02df8943c640275
#
_entry.id   8559621c054661d6d02df8943c640275
#
_cell.length_a   1.000
_cell.length_b   1.000
_cell.length_c   1.000
_cell.angle_alpha   90.00
_cell.angle_beta   90.00
_cell.angle_gamma   90.00
#
_symmetry.space_group_name_H-M   'P 1'
#
loop_
_entity.id
_entity.type
_entity.pdbx_description
1 polymer ?
#
loop_
_entity_poly.entity_id
_entity_poly.type
_entity_poly.pdbx_seq_one_letter_code
_entity_poly.pdbx_strand_id
1 'polypeptide(L)'
;MKLTLDPGAAALLDALHAAGYAAYAVGGCVRDSLLGRTAHDWDLCTSALPQQVMELFGTEQCIPTGLQHGTVTIKYGGQLYETTTFRTEGSYTDGRHPDEVQFVPDVREDLARRDFTINAMAYNAAEGLVDPFGGQADLQNGLLRAVGEPQQRFTEDALRIMRLYRFAARFGFALDAATARAARQLAPHLDCISAERIQEELAKLLAAPQPGAYLEPAVLAVVLPELTPAALEAAKPVVDACPAGEENLPVRWAALLGALGEADTRRVLKRLRCSNACIEETAVLVRETAGEGV
;
A
#
# COMPACT_ATOMS: atom_id res chain seq x y z
N MET A 1 -4.07 15.20 20.94
CA MET A 1 -3.84 13.76 21.20
C MET A 1 -2.34 13.52 21.13
N LYS A 2 -1.75 12.77 22.08
CA LYS A 2 -0.31 12.46 22.10
C LYS A 2 -0.12 11.02 21.63
N LEU A 3 0.61 10.83 20.54
CA LEU A 3 1.02 9.51 20.06
C LEU A 3 2.36 9.13 20.69
N THR A 4 2.56 7.84 20.92
CA THR A 4 3.85 7.30 21.34
C THR A 4 4.66 6.97 20.08
N LEU A 5 5.74 7.69 19.87
CA LEU A 5 6.68 7.42 18.78
C LEU A 5 7.63 6.28 19.17
N ASP A 6 8.13 5.57 18.18
CA ASP A 6 9.29 4.71 18.34
C ASP A 6 10.48 5.55 18.86
N PRO A 7 11.27 5.04 19.82
CA PRO A 7 12.38 5.82 20.39
C PRO A 7 13.40 6.30 19.37
N GLY A 8 13.71 5.49 18.36
CA GLY A 8 14.63 5.87 17.29
C GLY A 8 14.04 6.95 16.39
N ALA A 9 12.77 6.80 15.98
CA ALA A 9 12.06 7.82 15.23
C ALA A 9 12.02 9.15 15.99
N ALA A 10 11.69 9.12 17.29
CA ALA A 10 11.68 10.32 18.12
C ALA A 10 13.05 11.01 18.17
N ALA A 11 14.14 10.25 18.38
CA ALA A 11 15.50 10.80 18.42
C ALA A 11 15.91 11.44 17.07
N LEU A 12 15.54 10.81 15.94
CA LEU A 12 15.83 11.35 14.61
C LEU A 12 15.03 12.64 14.33
N LEU A 13 13.76 12.68 14.72
CA LEU A 13 12.94 13.88 14.60
C LEU A 13 13.49 15.03 15.45
N ASP A 14 13.90 14.76 16.70
CA ASP A 14 14.48 15.75 17.60
C ASP A 14 15.80 16.31 17.02
N ALA A 15 16.64 15.46 16.42
CA ALA A 15 17.87 15.89 15.76
C ALA A 15 17.61 16.79 14.54
N LEU A 16 16.61 16.45 13.72
CA LEU A 16 16.20 17.28 12.58
C LEU A 16 15.65 18.65 13.03
N HIS A 17 14.81 18.66 14.08
CA HIS A 17 14.28 19.90 14.65
C HIS A 17 15.39 20.76 15.25
N ALA A 18 16.36 20.16 15.96
CA ALA A 18 17.51 20.89 16.54
C ALA A 18 18.40 21.51 15.46
N ALA A 19 18.45 20.89 14.27
CA ALA A 19 19.13 21.44 13.09
C ALA A 19 18.30 22.50 12.32
N GLY A 20 17.07 22.80 12.77
CA GLY A 20 16.22 23.83 12.18
C GLY A 20 15.30 23.33 11.05
N TYR A 21 15.18 22.01 10.87
CA TYR A 21 14.31 21.43 9.85
C TYR A 21 12.96 20.99 10.44
N ALA A 22 11.88 21.21 9.72
CA ALA A 22 10.61 20.58 10.02
C ALA A 22 10.69 19.07 9.75
N ALA A 23 10.17 18.24 10.66
CA ALA A 23 10.21 16.79 10.51
C ALA A 23 9.04 16.11 11.24
N TYR A 24 8.54 15.02 10.67
CA TYR A 24 7.38 14.28 11.17
C TYR A 24 7.53 12.77 10.90
N ALA A 25 6.93 11.96 11.77
CA ALA A 25 6.53 10.61 11.40
C ALA A 25 5.33 10.69 10.46
N VAL A 26 5.19 9.82 9.46
CA VAL A 26 4.21 9.99 8.39
C VAL A 26 3.62 8.67 7.88
N GLY A 27 2.37 8.70 7.48
CA GLY A 27 1.74 7.59 6.75
C GLY A 27 1.33 6.42 7.66
N GLY A 28 1.80 5.22 7.32
CA GLY A 28 1.38 3.97 7.94
C GLY A 28 1.58 3.91 9.46
N CYS A 29 2.72 4.38 9.95
CA CYS A 29 3.00 4.39 11.39
C CYS A 29 2.06 5.31 12.17
N VAL A 30 1.70 6.47 11.63
CA VAL A 30 0.73 7.39 12.24
C VAL A 30 -0.65 6.76 12.27
N ARG A 31 -1.12 6.22 11.13
CA ARG A 31 -2.39 5.49 11.04
C ARG A 31 -2.47 4.34 12.04
N ASP A 32 -1.48 3.48 12.07
CA ASP A 32 -1.49 2.29 12.92
C ASP A 32 -1.43 2.69 14.41
N SER A 33 -0.67 3.72 14.77
CA SER A 33 -0.68 4.29 16.13
C SER A 33 -2.04 4.85 16.53
N LEU A 34 -2.75 5.52 15.59
CA LEU A 34 -4.11 6.03 15.83
C LEU A 34 -5.14 4.90 16.03
N LEU A 35 -4.91 3.74 15.41
CA LEU A 35 -5.72 2.53 15.59
C LEU A 35 -5.35 1.74 16.86
N GLY A 36 -4.36 2.19 17.66
CA GLY A 36 -3.86 1.44 18.81
C GLY A 36 -3.10 0.17 18.41
N ARG A 37 -2.62 0.08 17.17
CA ARG A 37 -1.81 -1.03 16.67
C ARG A 37 -0.33 -0.70 16.80
N THR A 38 0.51 -1.72 16.97
CA THR A 38 1.95 -1.55 16.93
C THR A 38 2.39 -1.22 15.50
N ALA A 39 3.03 -0.07 15.32
CA ALA A 39 3.69 0.26 14.06
C ALA A 39 5.08 -0.39 14.03
N HIS A 40 5.39 -1.06 12.93
CA HIS A 40 6.68 -1.74 12.74
C HIS A 40 7.64 -0.93 11.88
N ASP A 41 7.13 -0.28 10.85
CA ASP A 41 7.91 0.56 9.95
C ASP A 41 7.60 2.03 10.22
N TRP A 42 8.62 2.80 10.56
CA TRP A 42 8.51 4.22 10.87
C TRP A 42 9.11 5.04 9.74
N ASP A 43 8.24 5.53 8.87
CA ASP A 43 8.63 6.46 7.83
C ASP A 43 8.64 7.89 8.38
N LEU A 44 9.68 8.63 8.01
CA LEU A 44 9.86 10.04 8.39
C LEU A 44 9.78 10.92 7.14
N CYS A 45 9.33 12.14 7.32
CA CYS A 45 9.43 13.17 6.29
C CYS A 45 9.97 14.48 6.88
N THR A 46 10.68 15.26 6.07
CA THR A 46 11.39 16.46 6.55
C THR A 46 11.51 17.53 5.47
N SER A 47 11.69 18.79 5.91
CA SER A 47 12.06 19.89 5.00
C SER A 47 13.55 19.85 4.60
N ALA A 48 14.38 19.04 5.29
CA ALA A 48 15.79 18.89 4.95
C ALA A 48 15.94 18.19 3.58
N LEU A 49 16.83 18.69 2.74
CA LEU A 49 17.22 18.03 1.49
C LEU A 49 18.01 16.75 1.77
N PRO A 50 18.03 15.77 0.87
CA PRO A 50 18.72 14.50 1.08
C PRO A 50 20.19 14.67 1.52
N GLN A 51 20.91 15.61 0.94
CA GLN A 51 22.30 15.91 1.30
C GLN A 51 22.42 16.47 2.72
N GLN A 52 21.50 17.33 3.13
CA GLN A 52 21.44 17.86 4.49
C GLN A 52 21.16 16.79 5.53
N VAL A 53 20.28 15.82 5.18
CA VAL A 53 20.04 14.62 6.02
C VAL A 53 21.32 13.80 6.16
N MET A 54 22.05 13.56 5.06
CA MET A 54 23.30 12.80 5.09
C MET A 54 24.43 13.54 5.83
N GLU A 55 24.49 14.86 5.75
CA GLU A 55 25.44 15.68 6.51
C GLU A 55 25.14 15.65 8.01
N LEU A 56 23.86 15.72 8.40
CA LEU A 56 23.43 15.71 9.79
C LEU A 56 23.70 14.37 10.50
N PHE A 57 23.39 13.26 9.84
CA PHE A 57 23.50 11.93 10.46
C PHE A 57 24.79 11.18 10.10
N GLY A 58 25.57 11.70 9.16
CA GLY A 58 26.79 11.08 8.66
C GLY A 58 26.52 10.08 7.52
N THR A 59 27.37 10.13 6.49
CA THR A 59 27.22 9.31 5.27
C THR A 59 27.30 7.81 5.54
N GLU A 60 28.02 7.39 6.59
CA GLU A 60 28.12 5.97 6.98
C GLU A 60 26.83 5.42 7.60
N GLN A 61 26.02 6.29 8.21
CA GLN A 61 24.73 5.95 8.80
C GLN A 61 23.59 6.06 7.79
N CYS A 62 23.83 6.62 6.62
CA CYS A 62 22.82 6.88 5.61
C CYS A 62 23.00 5.99 4.38
N ILE A 63 21.91 5.39 3.91
CA ILE A 63 21.86 4.67 2.64
C ILE A 63 21.09 5.55 1.64
N PRO A 64 21.69 5.95 0.52
CA PRO A 64 21.04 6.79 -0.50
C PRO A 64 20.08 5.96 -1.36
N THR A 65 19.00 5.46 -0.77
CA THR A 65 18.05 4.52 -1.39
C THR A 65 17.25 5.12 -2.53
N GLY A 66 17.10 6.45 -2.57
CA GLY A 66 16.28 7.12 -3.59
C GLY A 66 16.55 8.62 -3.66
N LEU A 67 17.81 9.03 -3.77
CA LEU A 67 18.21 10.45 -3.77
C LEU A 67 17.46 11.30 -4.81
N GLN A 68 17.26 10.75 -6.01
CA GLN A 68 16.52 11.42 -7.08
C GLN A 68 15.05 11.67 -6.72
N HIS A 69 14.50 10.91 -5.77
CA HIS A 69 13.15 11.07 -5.27
C HIS A 69 13.10 11.66 -3.85
N GLY A 70 14.25 12.12 -3.35
CA GLY A 70 14.33 12.78 -2.04
C GLY A 70 14.39 11.83 -0.83
N THR A 71 14.66 10.54 -1.04
CA THR A 71 14.65 9.54 0.04
C THR A 71 16.05 9.11 0.45
N VAL A 72 16.28 9.10 1.76
CA VAL A 72 17.48 8.57 2.42
C VAL A 72 17.04 7.63 3.52
N THR A 73 17.62 6.43 3.60
CA THR A 73 17.38 5.52 4.72
C THR A 73 18.46 5.73 5.79
N ILE A 74 18.05 6.07 7.00
CA ILE A 74 18.94 6.30 8.14
C ILE A 74 19.00 5.02 8.99
N LYS A 75 20.23 4.58 9.30
CA LYS A 75 20.48 3.48 10.23
C LYS A 75 20.63 4.07 11.64
N TYR A 76 19.74 3.71 12.55
CA TYR A 76 19.79 4.18 13.92
C TYR A 76 19.31 3.11 14.90
N GLY A 77 20.08 2.87 15.97
CA GLY A 77 19.69 1.89 16.99
C GLY A 77 19.48 0.47 16.48
N GLY A 78 20.13 0.06 15.39
CA GLY A 78 19.94 -1.26 14.75
C GLY A 78 18.70 -1.35 13.86
N GLN A 79 17.98 -0.25 13.64
CA GLN A 79 16.82 -0.17 12.78
C GLN A 79 17.06 0.76 11.58
N LEU A 80 16.19 0.66 10.59
CA LEU A 80 16.21 1.48 9.37
C LEU A 80 15.01 2.42 9.37
N TYR A 81 15.25 3.69 9.09
CA TYR A 81 14.22 4.74 9.01
C TYR A 81 14.27 5.38 7.64
N GLU A 82 13.27 5.12 6.82
CA GLU A 82 13.14 5.79 5.54
C GLU A 82 12.72 7.24 5.77
N THR A 83 13.55 8.17 5.33
CA THR A 83 13.36 9.60 5.54
C THR A 83 13.30 10.30 4.18
N THR A 84 12.15 10.92 3.88
CA THR A 84 11.89 11.54 2.59
C THR A 84 11.74 13.05 2.76
N THR A 85 12.43 13.82 1.92
CA THR A 85 12.23 15.27 1.82
C THR A 85 10.83 15.57 1.35
N PHE A 86 10.16 16.57 1.94
CA PHE A 86 8.84 17.03 1.48
C PHE A 86 8.89 17.35 0.00
N ARG A 87 7.94 16.83 -0.76
CA ARG A 87 7.92 16.97 -2.20
C ARG A 87 6.52 17.02 -2.78
N THR A 88 6.40 17.69 -3.88
CA THR A 88 5.33 17.50 -4.84
C THR A 88 5.83 16.66 -6.00
N GLU A 89 4.93 16.06 -6.72
CA GLU A 89 5.22 15.16 -7.82
C GLU A 89 4.59 15.74 -9.09
N GLY A 90 5.36 15.77 -10.18
CA GLY A 90 4.91 16.24 -11.48
C GLY A 90 4.06 15.20 -12.21
N SER A 91 4.12 15.23 -13.55
CA SER A 91 3.45 14.23 -14.38
C SER A 91 4.03 12.82 -14.16
N TYR A 92 3.25 11.81 -14.53
CA TYR A 92 3.64 10.41 -14.44
C TYR A 92 3.53 9.77 -15.83
N THR A 93 4.59 9.87 -16.63
CA THR A 93 4.57 9.33 -18.00
C THR A 93 4.57 7.80 -18.01
N ASP A 94 5.22 7.17 -17.02
CA ASP A 94 5.28 5.71 -16.89
C ASP A 94 4.19 5.13 -15.98
N GLY A 95 3.30 5.98 -15.42
CA GLY A 95 2.24 5.59 -14.50
C GLY A 95 2.75 5.04 -13.16
N ARG A 96 4.02 5.31 -12.80
CA ARG A 96 4.63 4.83 -11.55
C ARG A 96 5.50 5.85 -10.85
N HIS A 97 6.42 6.43 -11.61
CA HIS A 97 7.38 7.39 -11.06
C HIS A 97 7.03 8.79 -11.56
N PRO A 98 7.06 9.78 -10.70
CA PRO A 98 6.92 11.14 -11.16
C PRO A 98 8.10 11.49 -12.07
N ASP A 99 7.81 12.09 -13.21
CA ASP A 99 8.84 12.55 -14.17
C ASP A 99 9.76 13.58 -13.53
N GLU A 100 9.18 14.40 -12.64
CA GLU A 100 9.90 15.42 -11.88
C GLU A 100 9.40 15.44 -10.44
N VAL A 101 10.35 15.65 -9.52
CA VAL A 101 10.09 15.85 -8.10
C VAL A 101 10.55 17.25 -7.74
N GLN A 102 9.65 18.02 -7.14
CA GLN A 102 9.96 19.34 -6.62
C GLN A 102 9.91 19.31 -5.09
N PHE A 103 11.04 19.66 -4.46
CA PHE A 103 11.09 19.76 -3.00
C PHE A 103 10.36 21.02 -2.53
N VAL A 104 9.57 20.85 -1.45
CA VAL A 104 8.72 21.91 -0.89
C VAL A 104 8.95 22.05 0.61
N PRO A 105 8.70 23.23 1.20
CA PRO A 105 8.92 23.44 2.64
C PRO A 105 7.75 22.97 3.52
N ASP A 106 6.54 22.79 2.98
CA ASP A 106 5.34 22.48 3.74
C ASP A 106 4.97 21.00 3.66
N VAL A 107 4.85 20.35 4.81
CA VAL A 107 4.42 18.96 4.92
C VAL A 107 3.02 18.72 4.33
N ARG A 108 2.13 19.74 4.33
CA ARG A 108 0.80 19.60 3.75
C ARG A 108 0.81 19.34 2.26
N GLU A 109 1.78 19.92 1.56
CA GLU A 109 1.98 19.66 0.12
C GLU A 109 2.47 18.23 -0.11
N ASP A 110 3.36 17.71 0.74
CA ASP A 110 3.79 16.30 0.68
C ASP A 110 2.64 15.33 0.98
N LEU A 111 1.77 15.66 1.93
CA LEU A 111 0.60 14.85 2.24
C LEU A 111 -0.43 14.84 1.10
N ALA A 112 -0.55 15.93 0.33
CA ALA A 112 -1.51 16.06 -0.77
C ALA A 112 -1.26 15.10 -1.94
N ARG A 113 -0.05 14.61 -2.14
CA ARG A 113 0.31 13.63 -3.21
C ARG A 113 0.03 12.17 -2.84
N ARG A 114 -0.32 11.90 -1.57
CA ARG A 114 -0.52 10.53 -1.08
C ARG A 114 -1.81 9.91 -1.59
N ASP A 115 -1.92 8.59 -1.42
CA ASP A 115 -3.02 7.80 -1.97
C ASP A 115 -4.35 8.03 -1.24
N PHE A 116 -4.38 7.77 0.08
CA PHE A 116 -5.60 7.79 0.89
C PHE A 116 -5.47 8.70 2.10
N THR A 117 -6.59 9.28 2.53
CA THR A 117 -6.65 10.21 3.68
C THR A 117 -6.05 9.61 4.94
N ILE A 118 -6.31 8.33 5.22
CA ILE A 118 -5.77 7.61 6.38
C ILE A 118 -4.25 7.41 6.34
N ASN A 119 -3.61 7.57 5.20
CA ASN A 119 -2.16 7.52 5.00
C ASN A 119 -1.55 8.91 4.79
N ALA A 120 -2.37 9.96 4.74
CA ALA A 120 -1.97 11.35 4.50
C ALA A 120 -2.00 12.16 5.79
N MET A 121 -1.47 11.60 6.85
CA MET A 121 -1.33 12.20 8.18
C MET A 121 0.13 12.18 8.61
N ALA A 122 0.56 13.23 9.28
CA ALA A 122 1.89 13.36 9.84
C ALA A 122 1.82 13.73 11.33
N TYR A 123 2.82 13.36 12.10
CA TYR A 123 2.85 13.62 13.52
C TYR A 123 4.26 13.92 14.01
N ASN A 124 4.41 14.94 14.87
CA ASN A 124 5.54 15.11 15.74
C ASN A 124 5.07 15.54 17.15
N ALA A 125 5.96 15.45 18.15
CA ALA A 125 5.60 15.75 19.52
C ALA A 125 5.37 17.25 19.79
N ALA A 126 5.95 18.14 18.99
CA ALA A 126 5.88 19.60 19.15
C ALA A 126 4.57 20.17 18.60
N GLU A 127 4.15 19.75 17.42
CA GLU A 127 2.98 20.28 16.71
C GLU A 127 1.75 19.39 16.85
N GLY A 128 1.94 18.10 17.19
CA GLY A 128 0.88 17.11 17.23
C GLY A 128 0.55 16.54 15.86
N LEU A 129 -0.72 16.18 15.65
CA LEU A 129 -1.21 15.58 14.40
C LEU A 129 -1.48 16.64 13.34
N VAL A 130 -0.86 16.47 12.18
CA VAL A 130 -1.15 17.25 10.95
C VAL A 130 -2.00 16.37 10.03
N ASP A 131 -3.27 16.75 9.88
CA ASP A 131 -4.29 15.99 9.14
C ASP A 131 -5.13 16.94 8.25
N PRO A 132 -4.56 17.40 7.13
CA PRO A 132 -5.25 18.36 6.26
C PRO A 132 -6.42 17.77 5.47
N PHE A 133 -6.51 16.43 5.37
CA PHE A 133 -7.50 15.73 4.53
C PHE A 133 -8.54 14.95 5.33
N GLY A 134 -8.56 15.07 6.66
CA GLY A 134 -9.56 14.42 7.51
C GLY A 134 -9.33 12.90 7.68
N GLY A 135 -8.09 12.44 7.57
CA GLY A 135 -7.75 11.03 7.69
C GLY A 135 -8.11 10.42 9.04
N GLN A 136 -8.01 11.20 10.13
CA GLN A 136 -8.42 10.75 11.46
C GLN A 136 -9.93 10.46 11.53
N ALA A 137 -10.76 11.33 10.95
CA ALA A 137 -12.20 11.13 10.91
C ALA A 137 -12.57 9.92 10.04
N ASP A 138 -11.96 9.77 8.87
CA ASP A 138 -12.16 8.62 7.99
C ASP A 138 -11.73 7.32 8.70
N LEU A 139 -10.63 7.34 9.43
CA LEU A 139 -10.13 6.21 10.21
C LEU A 139 -11.11 5.79 11.31
N GLN A 140 -11.68 6.76 12.04
CA GLN A 140 -12.68 6.52 13.09
C GLN A 140 -14.00 5.98 12.53
N ASN A 141 -14.38 6.42 11.33
CA ASN A 141 -15.60 5.99 10.65
C ASN A 141 -15.42 4.69 9.84
N GLY A 142 -14.22 4.10 9.82
CA GLY A 142 -13.94 2.91 9.01
C GLY A 142 -14.14 3.17 7.51
N LEU A 143 -13.71 4.34 7.02
CA LEU A 143 -13.89 4.76 5.63
C LEU A 143 -12.54 4.88 4.92
N LEU A 144 -12.45 4.35 3.72
CA LEU A 144 -11.29 4.50 2.85
C LEU A 144 -11.62 5.45 1.70
N ARG A 145 -10.92 6.59 1.68
CA ARG A 145 -11.12 7.71 0.76
C ARG A 145 -9.80 8.13 0.14
N ALA A 146 -9.79 8.39 -1.17
CA ALA A 146 -8.64 8.97 -1.84
C ALA A 146 -8.40 10.42 -1.38
N VAL A 147 -7.14 10.85 -1.39
CA VAL A 147 -6.78 12.25 -1.15
C VAL A 147 -7.16 13.09 -2.36
N GLY A 148 -7.90 14.17 -2.14
CA GLY A 148 -8.33 15.08 -3.21
C GLY A 148 -9.27 14.40 -4.21
N GLU A 149 -8.98 14.56 -5.50
CA GLU A 149 -9.80 14.01 -6.58
C GLU A 149 -9.39 12.55 -6.91
N PRO A 150 -10.28 11.56 -6.69
CA PRO A 150 -9.94 10.15 -6.88
C PRO A 150 -9.48 9.81 -8.29
N GLN A 151 -10.11 10.41 -9.32
CA GLN A 151 -9.73 10.19 -10.72
C GLN A 151 -8.28 10.63 -10.98
N GLN A 152 -7.87 11.76 -10.43
CA GLN A 152 -6.50 12.24 -10.54
C GLN A 152 -5.54 11.26 -9.86
N ARG A 153 -5.83 10.85 -8.62
CA ARG A 153 -4.98 9.91 -7.84
C ARG A 153 -4.76 8.59 -8.55
N PHE A 154 -5.79 8.02 -9.16
CA PHE A 154 -5.69 6.75 -9.88
C PHE A 154 -5.08 6.88 -11.28
N THR A 155 -5.19 8.05 -11.90
CA THR A 155 -4.49 8.33 -13.18
C THR A 155 -3.00 8.49 -12.99
N GLU A 156 -2.55 9.07 -11.86
CA GLU A 156 -1.13 9.22 -11.53
C GLU A 156 -0.44 7.86 -11.34
N ASP A 157 -1.02 6.97 -10.55
CA ASP A 157 -0.57 5.59 -10.37
C ASP A 157 -1.78 4.66 -10.25
N ALA A 158 -2.07 3.91 -11.31
CA ALA A 158 -3.20 2.99 -11.35
C ALA A 158 -3.08 1.87 -10.31
N LEU A 159 -1.88 1.54 -9.80
CA LEU A 159 -1.73 0.56 -8.71
C LEU A 159 -2.48 1.00 -7.44
N ARG A 160 -2.73 2.29 -7.25
CA ARG A 160 -3.55 2.79 -6.14
C ARG A 160 -4.96 2.21 -6.13
N ILE A 161 -5.47 1.74 -7.29
CA ILE A 161 -6.74 1.01 -7.39
C ILE A 161 -6.62 -0.33 -6.64
N MET A 162 -5.56 -1.11 -6.87
CA MET A 162 -5.33 -2.36 -6.14
C MET A 162 -5.10 -2.09 -4.64
N ARG A 163 -4.36 -1.04 -4.30
CA ARG A 163 -4.13 -0.61 -2.93
C ARG A 163 -5.42 -0.24 -2.21
N LEU A 164 -6.40 0.37 -2.90
CA LEU A 164 -7.72 0.69 -2.35
C LEU A 164 -8.39 -0.57 -1.78
N TYR A 165 -8.55 -1.59 -2.60
CA TYR A 165 -9.21 -2.83 -2.19
C TYR A 165 -8.41 -3.60 -1.16
N ARG A 166 -7.07 -3.60 -1.28
CA ARG A 166 -6.19 -4.21 -0.27
C ARG A 166 -6.33 -3.56 1.10
N PHE A 167 -6.28 -2.23 1.19
CA PHE A 167 -6.44 -1.54 2.47
C PHE A 167 -7.85 -1.71 3.04
N ALA A 168 -8.87 -1.65 2.19
CA ALA A 168 -10.25 -1.90 2.61
C ALA A 168 -10.40 -3.30 3.21
N ALA A 169 -9.86 -4.33 2.57
CA ALA A 169 -9.86 -5.70 3.06
C ALA A 169 -9.06 -5.86 4.36
N ARG A 170 -7.86 -5.26 4.44
CA ARG A 170 -6.99 -5.30 5.62
C ARG A 170 -7.66 -4.74 6.87
N PHE A 171 -8.41 -3.64 6.73
CA PHE A 171 -9.02 -2.95 7.85
C PHE A 171 -10.51 -3.26 8.04
N GLY A 172 -11.16 -3.88 7.08
CA GLY A 172 -12.60 -4.08 7.07
C GLY A 172 -13.36 -2.76 6.85
N PHE A 173 -12.78 -1.83 6.08
CA PHE A 173 -13.34 -0.50 5.89
C PHE A 173 -14.29 -0.43 4.69
N ALA A 174 -15.31 0.41 4.80
CA ALA A 174 -16.14 0.80 3.67
C ALA A 174 -15.37 1.71 2.70
N LEU A 175 -15.72 1.67 1.44
CA LEU A 175 -15.16 2.55 0.42
C LEU A 175 -16.00 3.81 0.28
N ASP A 176 -15.34 4.97 0.21
CA ASP A 176 -15.99 6.19 -0.21
C ASP A 176 -16.58 6.04 -1.61
N ALA A 177 -17.84 6.50 -1.81
CA ALA A 177 -18.58 6.24 -3.04
C ALA A 177 -17.93 6.84 -4.30
N ALA A 178 -17.35 8.05 -4.19
CA ALA A 178 -16.63 8.68 -5.30
C ALA A 178 -15.34 7.96 -5.62
N THR A 179 -14.60 7.56 -4.59
CA THR A 179 -13.36 6.79 -4.71
C THR A 179 -13.60 5.43 -5.35
N ALA A 180 -14.60 4.68 -4.90
CA ALA A 180 -14.96 3.38 -5.48
C ALA A 180 -15.42 3.49 -6.94
N ARG A 181 -16.17 4.54 -7.28
CA ARG A 181 -16.61 4.79 -8.66
C ARG A 181 -15.44 5.06 -9.58
N ALA A 182 -14.52 5.94 -9.17
CA ALA A 182 -13.30 6.25 -9.93
C ALA A 182 -12.43 5.01 -10.13
N ALA A 183 -12.27 4.17 -9.08
CA ALA A 183 -11.51 2.94 -9.16
C ALA A 183 -12.08 1.97 -10.23
N ARG A 184 -13.40 1.80 -10.27
CA ARG A 184 -14.05 0.96 -11.30
C ARG A 184 -13.89 1.55 -12.71
N GLN A 185 -14.03 2.86 -12.86
CA GLN A 185 -13.90 3.54 -14.15
C GLN A 185 -12.48 3.46 -14.71
N LEU A 186 -11.48 3.56 -13.85
CA LEU A 186 -10.07 3.57 -14.22
C LEU A 186 -9.38 2.20 -14.10
N ALA A 187 -10.11 1.14 -13.73
CA ALA A 187 -9.58 -0.22 -13.67
C ALA A 187 -8.83 -0.65 -14.95
N PRO A 188 -9.24 -0.30 -16.18
CA PRO A 188 -8.49 -0.64 -17.40
C PRO A 188 -7.04 -0.13 -17.41
N HIS A 189 -6.72 0.94 -16.68
CA HIS A 189 -5.33 1.44 -16.59
C HIS A 189 -4.38 0.49 -15.85
N LEU A 190 -4.90 -0.52 -15.15
CA LEU A 190 -4.08 -1.57 -14.52
C LEU A 190 -3.30 -2.41 -15.56
N ASP A 191 -3.71 -2.42 -16.83
CA ASP A 191 -2.97 -3.07 -17.90
C ASP A 191 -1.55 -2.53 -18.09
N CYS A 192 -1.30 -1.28 -17.69
CA CYS A 192 0.01 -0.64 -17.75
C CYS A 192 0.90 -0.99 -16.54
N ILE A 193 0.39 -1.65 -15.52
CA ILE A 193 1.12 -1.96 -14.28
C ILE A 193 1.80 -3.33 -14.42
N SER A 194 3.05 -3.42 -13.94
CA SER A 194 3.79 -4.68 -14.00
C SER A 194 3.11 -5.80 -13.19
N ALA A 195 3.24 -7.02 -13.67
CA ALA A 195 2.64 -8.20 -13.05
C ALA A 195 3.09 -8.39 -11.59
N GLU A 196 4.34 -8.09 -11.30
CA GLU A 196 4.93 -8.17 -9.96
C GLU A 196 4.21 -7.23 -8.97
N ARG A 197 3.97 -5.97 -9.36
CA ARG A 197 3.26 -4.99 -8.53
C ARG A 197 1.80 -5.40 -8.31
N ILE A 198 1.12 -5.87 -9.35
CA ILE A 198 -0.25 -6.40 -9.26
C ILE A 198 -0.29 -7.59 -8.30
N GLN A 199 0.62 -8.55 -8.48
CA GLN A 199 0.69 -9.76 -7.66
C GLN A 199 0.88 -9.42 -6.19
N GLU A 200 1.79 -8.51 -5.87
CA GLU A 200 2.08 -8.12 -4.49
C GLU A 200 0.83 -7.54 -3.78
N GLU A 201 0.10 -6.64 -4.44
CA GLU A 201 -1.12 -6.05 -3.88
C GLU A 201 -2.26 -7.07 -3.78
N LEU A 202 -2.42 -7.92 -4.80
CA LEU A 202 -3.45 -8.96 -4.81
C LEU A 202 -3.18 -10.04 -3.75
N ALA A 203 -1.94 -10.45 -3.57
CA ALA A 203 -1.54 -11.38 -2.51
C ALA A 203 -1.87 -10.81 -1.11
N LYS A 204 -1.50 -9.54 -0.86
CA LYS A 204 -1.84 -8.86 0.41
C LYS A 204 -3.34 -8.69 0.61
N LEU A 205 -4.11 -8.49 -0.46
CA LEU A 205 -5.57 -8.46 -0.41
C LEU A 205 -6.11 -9.85 -0.03
N LEU A 206 -5.66 -10.90 -0.68
CA LEU A 206 -6.06 -12.27 -0.39
C LEU A 206 -5.67 -12.71 1.03
N ALA A 207 -4.55 -12.23 1.58
CA ALA A 207 -4.12 -12.51 2.93
C ALA A 207 -4.99 -11.87 4.02
N ALA A 208 -5.86 -10.91 3.67
CA ALA A 208 -6.74 -10.23 4.62
C ALA A 208 -7.78 -11.19 5.23
N PRO A 209 -8.38 -10.85 6.39
CA PRO A 209 -9.32 -11.75 7.08
C PRO A 209 -10.51 -12.20 6.23
N GLN A 210 -11.19 -11.27 5.56
CA GLN A 210 -12.36 -11.54 4.71
C GLN A 210 -12.27 -10.74 3.39
N PRO A 211 -11.47 -11.20 2.45
CA PRO A 211 -11.21 -10.45 1.23
C PRO A 211 -12.34 -10.51 0.18
N GLY A 212 -13.27 -11.47 0.29
CA GLY A 212 -14.29 -11.74 -0.72
C GLY A 212 -15.12 -10.50 -1.10
N ALA A 213 -15.53 -9.70 -0.11
CA ALA A 213 -16.27 -8.46 -0.34
C ALA A 213 -15.48 -7.39 -1.11
N TYR A 214 -14.16 -7.52 -1.15
CA TYR A 214 -13.23 -6.56 -1.77
C TYR A 214 -12.62 -7.08 -3.09
N LEU A 215 -12.99 -8.28 -3.53
CA LEU A 215 -12.67 -8.81 -4.85
C LEU A 215 -13.62 -8.16 -5.88
N GLU A 216 -13.30 -6.92 -6.26
CA GLU A 216 -14.13 -6.09 -7.16
C GLU A 216 -14.11 -6.65 -8.59
N PRO A 217 -15.27 -7.02 -9.16
CA PRO A 217 -15.34 -7.63 -10.49
C PRO A 217 -14.72 -6.80 -11.60
N ALA A 218 -14.92 -5.47 -11.59
CA ALA A 218 -14.36 -4.58 -12.62
C ALA A 218 -12.84 -4.55 -12.62
N VAL A 219 -12.23 -4.69 -11.45
CA VAL A 219 -10.77 -4.75 -11.27
C VAL A 219 -10.24 -6.12 -11.63
N LEU A 220 -10.90 -7.18 -11.13
CA LEU A 220 -10.45 -8.56 -11.38
C LEU A 220 -10.61 -8.95 -12.86
N ALA A 221 -11.57 -8.39 -13.59
CA ALA A 221 -11.69 -8.59 -15.03
C ALA A 221 -10.46 -8.12 -15.82
N VAL A 222 -9.69 -7.16 -15.28
CA VAL A 222 -8.44 -6.67 -15.88
C VAL A 222 -7.25 -7.52 -15.44
N VAL A 223 -7.11 -7.76 -14.14
CA VAL A 223 -5.90 -8.41 -13.60
C VAL A 223 -5.95 -9.95 -13.68
N LEU A 224 -7.15 -10.53 -13.70
CA LEU A 224 -7.42 -11.97 -13.83
C LEU A 224 -8.49 -12.22 -14.91
N PRO A 225 -8.23 -11.85 -16.17
CA PRO A 225 -9.22 -11.97 -17.26
C PRO A 225 -9.64 -13.41 -17.53
N GLU A 226 -8.91 -14.39 -17.02
CA GLU A 226 -9.25 -15.81 -17.13
C GLU A 226 -10.46 -16.21 -16.26
N LEU A 227 -10.74 -15.45 -15.17
CA LEU A 227 -11.89 -15.69 -14.30
C LEU A 227 -13.16 -15.07 -14.88
N THR A 228 -14.17 -15.91 -15.12
CA THR A 228 -15.50 -15.39 -15.47
C THR A 228 -16.14 -14.72 -14.26
N PRO A 229 -17.07 -13.76 -14.45
CA PRO A 229 -17.79 -13.13 -13.34
C PRO A 229 -18.50 -14.16 -12.43
N ALA A 230 -19.07 -15.22 -13.02
CA ALA A 230 -19.75 -16.28 -12.26
C ALA A 230 -18.76 -17.08 -11.41
N ALA A 231 -17.58 -17.43 -11.94
CA ALA A 231 -16.53 -18.12 -11.19
C ALA A 231 -15.99 -17.25 -10.05
N LEU A 232 -15.81 -15.95 -10.28
CA LEU A 232 -15.39 -15.00 -9.25
C LEU A 232 -16.42 -14.94 -8.10
N GLU A 233 -17.70 -14.78 -8.41
CA GLU A 233 -18.74 -14.71 -7.38
C GLU A 233 -18.84 -16.02 -6.57
N ALA A 234 -18.68 -17.17 -7.22
CA ALA A 234 -18.64 -18.45 -6.54
C ALA A 234 -17.38 -18.63 -5.64
N ALA A 235 -16.26 -18.07 -6.05
CA ALA A 235 -15.00 -18.16 -5.29
C ALA A 235 -14.97 -17.29 -4.02
N LYS A 236 -15.65 -16.14 -4.00
CA LYS A 236 -15.63 -15.20 -2.86
C LYS A 236 -15.89 -15.86 -1.50
N PRO A 237 -16.99 -16.58 -1.28
CA PRO A 237 -17.25 -17.22 0.01
C PRO A 237 -16.26 -18.34 0.32
N VAL A 238 -15.68 -19.01 -0.69
CA VAL A 238 -14.68 -20.06 -0.48
C VAL A 238 -13.36 -19.44 -0.01
N VAL A 239 -12.95 -18.34 -0.60
CA VAL A 239 -11.75 -17.57 -0.17
C VAL A 239 -11.93 -17.06 1.27
N ASP A 240 -13.11 -16.55 1.62
CA ASP A 240 -13.40 -16.06 2.97
C ASP A 240 -13.40 -17.19 4.03
N ALA A 241 -13.73 -18.40 3.64
CA ALA A 241 -13.69 -19.59 4.50
C ALA A 241 -12.26 -20.10 4.76
N CYS A 242 -11.30 -19.74 3.91
CA CYS A 242 -9.89 -20.13 4.08
C CYS A 242 -9.22 -19.32 5.21
N PRO A 243 -8.23 -19.92 5.93
CA PRO A 243 -7.46 -19.20 6.94
C PRO A 243 -6.80 -17.93 6.36
N ALA A 244 -6.80 -16.84 7.15
CA ALA A 244 -6.13 -15.59 6.80
C ALA A 244 -4.61 -15.71 7.00
N GLY A 245 -3.86 -14.79 6.38
CA GLY A 245 -2.41 -14.69 6.54
C GLY A 245 -1.64 -15.04 5.26
N GLU A 246 -0.44 -14.51 5.16
CA GLU A 246 0.43 -14.72 4.00
C GLU A 246 0.88 -16.19 3.85
N GLU A 247 1.02 -16.90 4.96
CA GLU A 247 1.35 -18.33 5.02
C GLU A 247 0.28 -19.21 4.38
N ASN A 248 -0.96 -18.71 4.27
CA ASN A 248 -2.10 -19.43 3.69
C ASN A 248 -2.42 -19.01 2.24
N LEU A 249 -1.56 -18.21 1.61
CA LEU A 249 -1.76 -17.75 0.23
C LEU A 249 -2.00 -18.89 -0.77
N PRO A 250 -1.28 -20.02 -0.75
CA PRO A 250 -1.55 -21.11 -1.69
C PRO A 250 -2.99 -21.62 -1.62
N VAL A 251 -3.54 -21.76 -0.41
CA VAL A 251 -4.92 -22.19 -0.20
C VAL A 251 -5.92 -21.16 -0.74
N ARG A 252 -5.66 -19.88 -0.51
CA ARG A 252 -6.52 -18.78 -0.97
C ARG A 252 -6.45 -18.58 -2.49
N TRP A 253 -5.28 -18.75 -3.09
CA TRP A 253 -5.16 -18.80 -4.54
C TRP A 253 -5.91 -19.98 -5.14
N ALA A 254 -5.83 -21.17 -4.52
CA ALA A 254 -6.58 -22.34 -4.96
C ALA A 254 -8.10 -22.10 -4.87
N ALA A 255 -8.57 -21.48 -3.79
CA ALA A 255 -9.97 -21.11 -3.64
C ALA A 255 -10.43 -20.10 -4.71
N LEU A 256 -9.60 -19.13 -5.07
CA LEU A 256 -9.93 -18.11 -6.07
C LEU A 256 -9.89 -18.68 -7.51
N LEU A 257 -8.88 -19.50 -7.82
CA LEU A 257 -8.59 -19.94 -9.19
C LEU A 257 -9.04 -21.36 -9.48
N GLY A 258 -9.60 -22.09 -8.51
CA GLY A 258 -9.95 -23.52 -8.63
C GLY A 258 -10.84 -23.85 -9.82
N ALA A 259 -11.77 -22.95 -10.16
CA ALA A 259 -12.65 -23.12 -11.32
C ALA A 259 -11.90 -23.18 -12.69
N LEU A 260 -10.64 -22.70 -12.74
CA LEU A 260 -9.81 -22.74 -13.94
C LEU A 260 -9.15 -24.12 -14.18
N GLY A 261 -9.05 -24.95 -13.14
CA GLY A 261 -8.28 -26.18 -13.14
C GLY A 261 -6.78 -25.97 -13.02
N GLU A 262 -6.04 -27.07 -12.83
CA GLU A 262 -4.59 -27.04 -12.50
C GLU A 262 -3.74 -26.32 -13.56
N ALA A 263 -3.92 -26.65 -14.84
CA ALA A 263 -3.06 -26.15 -15.91
C ALA A 263 -3.19 -24.61 -16.07
N ASP A 264 -4.40 -24.10 -16.04
CA ASP A 264 -4.68 -22.67 -16.19
C ASP A 264 -4.30 -21.89 -14.92
N THR A 265 -4.51 -22.47 -13.74
CA THR A 265 -4.03 -21.89 -12.48
C THR A 265 -2.50 -21.70 -12.50
N ARG A 266 -1.73 -22.69 -12.94
CA ARG A 266 -0.27 -22.57 -13.12
C ARG A 266 0.09 -21.45 -14.08
N ARG A 267 -0.61 -21.34 -15.21
CA ARG A 267 -0.38 -20.31 -16.22
C ARG A 267 -0.63 -18.90 -15.65
N VAL A 268 -1.74 -18.72 -14.94
CA VAL A 268 -2.11 -17.43 -14.31
C VAL A 268 -1.09 -17.02 -13.27
N LEU A 269 -0.74 -17.90 -12.33
CA LEU A 269 0.23 -17.58 -11.26
C LEU A 269 1.62 -17.30 -11.81
N LYS A 270 2.03 -18.00 -12.89
CA LYS A 270 3.29 -17.73 -13.58
C LYS A 270 3.25 -16.37 -14.28
N ARG A 271 2.14 -16.00 -14.94
CA ARG A 271 1.93 -14.68 -15.55
C ARG A 271 2.01 -13.57 -14.49
N LEU A 272 1.45 -13.80 -13.32
CA LEU A 272 1.51 -12.87 -12.18
C LEU A 272 2.87 -12.88 -11.47
N ARG A 273 3.85 -13.68 -11.89
CA ARG A 273 5.17 -13.74 -11.28
C ARG A 273 5.17 -14.22 -9.83
N CYS A 274 4.25 -15.08 -9.45
CA CYS A 274 4.28 -15.75 -8.16
C CYS A 274 5.53 -16.63 -8.03
N SER A 275 5.95 -16.92 -6.79
CA SER A 275 7.07 -17.83 -6.53
C SER A 275 6.76 -19.27 -6.99
N ASN A 276 7.76 -20.00 -7.40
CA ASN A 276 7.59 -21.40 -7.82
C ASN A 276 6.96 -22.26 -6.71
N ALA A 277 7.33 -22.05 -5.45
CA ALA A 277 6.72 -22.74 -4.31
C ALA A 277 5.21 -22.48 -4.25
N CYS A 278 4.78 -21.22 -4.31
CA CYS A 278 3.37 -20.87 -4.30
C CYS A 278 2.62 -21.48 -5.50
N ILE A 279 3.21 -21.48 -6.71
CA ILE A 279 2.61 -22.06 -7.91
C ILE A 279 2.39 -23.58 -7.72
N GLU A 280 3.41 -24.30 -7.25
CA GLU A 280 3.33 -25.75 -7.09
C GLU A 280 2.32 -26.15 -6.01
N GLU A 281 2.37 -25.52 -4.85
CA GLU A 281 1.42 -25.79 -3.76
C GLU A 281 -0.03 -25.49 -4.17
N THR A 282 -0.27 -24.34 -4.80
CA THR A 282 -1.61 -23.98 -5.28
C THR A 282 -2.13 -24.98 -6.32
N ALA A 283 -1.29 -25.37 -7.27
CA ALA A 283 -1.68 -26.29 -8.33
C ALA A 283 -2.04 -27.69 -7.81
N VAL A 284 -1.30 -28.17 -6.82
CA VAL A 284 -1.61 -29.44 -6.13
C VAL A 284 -2.99 -29.35 -5.46
N LEU A 285 -3.25 -28.29 -4.73
CA LEU A 285 -4.55 -28.06 -4.06
C LEU A 285 -5.71 -28.03 -5.05
N VAL A 286 -5.56 -27.31 -6.17
CA VAL A 286 -6.60 -27.24 -7.23
C VAL A 286 -6.88 -28.62 -7.83
N ARG A 287 -5.82 -29.43 -8.07
CA ARG A 287 -5.97 -30.79 -8.60
C ARG A 287 -6.70 -31.71 -7.62
N GLU A 288 -6.35 -31.67 -6.35
CA GLU A 288 -6.96 -32.54 -5.31
C GLU A 288 -8.42 -32.19 -5.07
N THR A 289 -8.76 -30.91 -5.00
CA THR A 289 -10.15 -30.46 -4.82
C THR A 289 -11.03 -30.76 -6.04
N ALA A 290 -10.49 -30.79 -7.25
CA ALA A 290 -11.23 -31.20 -8.44
C ALA A 290 -11.52 -32.72 -8.47
N GLY A 291 -10.71 -33.54 -7.78
CA GLY A 291 -10.90 -34.99 -7.68
C GLY A 291 -11.94 -35.44 -6.63
N GLU A 292 -12.31 -34.59 -5.69
CA GLU A 292 -13.30 -34.90 -4.64
C GLU A 292 -14.76 -34.64 -5.06
N GLY A 293 -14.98 -34.15 -6.27
CA GLY A 293 -16.27 -33.81 -6.84
C GLY A 293 -16.89 -34.85 -7.78
N VAL A 294 -16.45 -36.14 -7.70
CA VAL A 294 -17.00 -37.25 -8.49
C VAL A 294 -17.74 -38.22 -7.59
#